data_2b831e6270c885436f03f1c4028aeee4
#
_entry.id   2b831e6270c885436f03f1c4028aeee4
#
_cell.length_a   1.000
_cell.length_b   1.000
_cell.length_c   1.000
_cell.angle_alpha   90.00
_cell.angle_beta   90.00
_cell.angle_gamma   90.00
#
_symmetry.space_group_name_H-M   'P 1'
#
loop_
_entity.id
_entity.type
_entity.pdbx_description
1 polymer ?
#
loop_
_entity_poly.entity_id
_entity_poly.type
_entity_poly.pdbx_seq_one_letter_code
_entity_poly.pdbx_strand_id
1 'polypeptide(L)'
;MQIGSVKLENQTILAPLAGITNLPFRLLAKEAGCALVCTEMVSAHGLVNKSSKTVRLMDSQPEEKPLSVQIFGSDPAIMAEAAGLVESSGADIIDINFGCSVRKIVKNGAGAALMRAPKTAEALIKSVRKAVRIPLTIKLRTGWNPTGDQAFNLSEIAEACGVDAIAIHPRTATQAFSGRADWSIIAALKKRAHIPVIGNGDIFSAKNAIDMLEQTHCDAVMIGRSAIGNPIIFSQVLARIRGEEEPEADLDHHFEIMIRYMQESVKYFGEEIACRMMRSRLCWFAKGLRNSSKFRKSINHISTQTEALQRIEAFRDSLQVKK
;
A
#
# COMPACT_ATOMS: atom_id res chain seq x y z
N MET A 1 -2.93 16.99 6.91
CA MET A 1 -1.52 16.70 6.55
C MET A 1 -1.24 17.18 5.13
N GLN A 2 0.00 17.55 4.80
CA GLN A 2 0.38 17.96 3.45
C GLN A 2 1.67 17.25 3.04
N ILE A 3 1.77 16.82 1.77
CA ILE A 3 2.96 16.22 1.15
C ILE A 3 3.30 17.08 -0.07
N GLY A 4 4.36 17.86 0.01
CA GLY A 4 4.68 18.86 -1.02
C GLY A 4 3.48 19.77 -1.28
N SER A 5 2.98 19.79 -2.51
CA SER A 5 1.78 20.57 -2.92
C SER A 5 0.44 19.85 -2.67
N VAL A 6 0.45 18.55 -2.31
CA VAL A 6 -0.77 17.75 -2.14
C VAL A 6 -1.26 17.80 -0.70
N LYS A 7 -2.46 18.35 -0.48
CA LYS A 7 -3.14 18.37 0.81
C LYS A 7 -3.99 17.11 0.97
N LEU A 8 -3.79 16.37 2.05
CA LEU A 8 -4.59 15.20 2.41
C LEU A 8 -5.70 15.59 3.39
N GLU A 9 -6.90 15.06 3.17
CA GLU A 9 -8.07 15.32 4.01
C GLU A 9 -7.93 14.77 5.43
N ASN A 10 -7.15 13.70 5.58
CA ASN A 10 -6.89 13.06 6.86
C ASN A 10 -5.52 12.34 6.88
N GLN A 11 -5.22 11.62 7.95
CA GLN A 11 -3.91 10.99 8.20
C GLN A 11 -3.86 9.51 7.81
N THR A 12 -4.76 9.02 6.92
CA THR A 12 -4.78 7.60 6.53
C THR A 12 -4.32 7.39 5.10
N ILE A 13 -3.45 6.41 4.89
CA ILE A 13 -2.83 6.11 3.59
C ILE A 13 -2.92 4.60 3.34
N LEU A 14 -3.32 4.19 2.13
CA LEU A 14 -3.24 2.80 1.69
C LEU A 14 -1.83 2.46 1.24
N ALA A 15 -1.22 1.43 1.83
CA ALA A 15 0.12 0.98 1.45
C ALA A 15 0.16 0.35 0.04
N PRO A 16 1.24 0.54 -0.72
CA PRO A 16 1.45 -0.18 -1.98
C PRO A 16 1.64 -1.68 -1.72
N LEU A 17 0.74 -2.50 -2.26
CA LEU A 17 0.73 -3.96 -2.09
C LEU A 17 0.68 -4.65 -3.45
N ALA A 18 1.80 -5.26 -3.87
CA ALA A 18 1.90 -5.98 -5.13
C ALA A 18 0.83 -7.08 -5.24
N GLY A 19 0.13 -7.11 -6.35
CA GLY A 19 -0.98 -8.02 -6.61
C GLY A 19 -2.27 -7.69 -5.87
N ILE A 20 -2.38 -6.57 -5.15
CA ILE A 20 -3.55 -6.21 -4.31
C ILE A 20 -4.09 -4.81 -4.66
N THR A 21 -3.24 -3.77 -4.60
CA THR A 21 -3.70 -2.37 -4.73
C THR A 21 -3.89 -1.94 -6.19
N ASN A 22 -4.66 -2.76 -6.92
CA ASN A 22 -5.18 -2.42 -8.25
C ASN A 22 -6.32 -1.40 -8.15
N LEU A 23 -6.72 -0.85 -9.29
CA LEU A 23 -7.76 0.19 -9.36
C LEU A 23 -9.06 -0.19 -8.60
N PRO A 24 -9.70 -1.36 -8.80
CA PRO A 24 -10.90 -1.73 -8.04
C PRO A 24 -10.69 -1.71 -6.52
N PHE A 25 -9.54 -2.16 -6.03
CA PHE A 25 -9.27 -2.15 -4.59
C PHE A 25 -9.00 -0.75 -4.04
N ARG A 26 -8.28 0.10 -4.80
CA ARG A 26 -8.02 1.48 -4.40
C ARG A 26 -9.30 2.30 -4.28
N LEU A 27 -10.26 2.11 -5.21
CA LEU A 27 -11.58 2.75 -5.14
C LEU A 27 -12.33 2.36 -3.87
N LEU A 28 -12.35 1.07 -3.48
CA LEU A 28 -12.96 0.62 -2.23
C LEU A 28 -12.30 1.27 -0.99
N ALA A 29 -10.98 1.37 -0.98
CA ALA A 29 -10.28 2.03 0.11
C ALA A 29 -10.59 3.54 0.18
N LYS A 30 -10.73 4.17 -0.98
CA LYS A 30 -11.06 5.59 -1.09
C LYS A 30 -12.46 5.89 -0.58
N GLU A 31 -13.44 5.08 -0.96
CA GLU A 31 -14.82 5.18 -0.46
C GLU A 31 -14.91 4.95 1.06
N ALA A 32 -14.06 4.09 1.60
CA ALA A 32 -13.93 3.92 3.05
C ALA A 32 -13.23 5.10 3.74
N GLY A 33 -12.89 6.19 3.02
CA GLY A 33 -12.34 7.43 3.58
C GLY A 33 -10.82 7.49 3.60
N CYS A 34 -10.09 6.58 2.91
CA CYS A 34 -8.63 6.67 2.78
C CYS A 34 -8.22 7.98 2.08
N ALA A 35 -7.35 8.78 2.71
CA ALA A 35 -6.96 10.08 2.15
C ALA A 35 -6.05 9.96 0.93
N LEU A 36 -5.12 9.00 0.93
CA LEU A 36 -4.18 8.77 -0.15
C LEU A 36 -4.09 7.27 -0.47
N VAL A 37 -4.32 6.91 -1.72
CA VAL A 37 -4.13 5.54 -2.19
C VAL A 37 -2.83 5.41 -2.98
N CYS A 38 -2.18 4.23 -2.85
CA CYS A 38 -0.95 3.93 -3.59
C CYS A 38 -1.19 2.80 -4.59
N THR A 39 -0.57 2.89 -5.77
CA THR A 39 -0.58 1.79 -6.74
C THR A 39 0.19 0.58 -6.22
N GLU A 40 0.14 -0.53 -6.96
CA GLU A 40 1.15 -1.57 -6.86
C GLU A 40 2.53 -1.02 -7.26
N MET A 41 3.60 -1.78 -6.95
CA MET A 41 4.95 -1.39 -7.37
C MET A 41 5.09 -1.48 -8.90
N VAL A 42 5.36 -0.37 -9.54
CA VAL A 42 5.52 -0.22 -10.99
C VAL A 42 7.01 -0.31 -11.36
N SER A 43 7.36 -1.22 -12.26
CA SER A 43 8.74 -1.36 -12.73
C SER A 43 9.13 -0.20 -13.63
N ALA A 44 10.14 0.59 -13.25
CA ALA A 44 10.67 1.67 -14.08
C ALA A 44 11.11 1.17 -15.47
N HIS A 45 11.86 0.06 -15.50
CA HIS A 45 12.28 -0.58 -16.74
C HIS A 45 11.09 -1.06 -17.58
N GLY A 46 10.04 -1.58 -16.93
CA GLY A 46 8.79 -1.96 -17.63
C GLY A 46 8.04 -0.79 -18.24
N LEU A 47 8.04 0.39 -17.59
CA LEU A 47 7.42 1.61 -18.11
C LEU A 47 8.18 2.14 -19.33
N VAL A 48 9.49 2.32 -19.20
CA VAL A 48 10.36 2.79 -20.29
C VAL A 48 10.25 1.89 -21.52
N ASN A 49 10.15 0.59 -21.33
CA ASN A 49 9.91 -0.38 -22.42
C ASN A 49 8.43 -0.49 -22.84
N LYS A 50 7.55 0.38 -22.37
CA LYS A 50 6.13 0.45 -22.74
C LYS A 50 5.37 -0.87 -22.58
N SER A 51 5.74 -1.67 -21.56
CA SER A 51 5.02 -2.90 -21.24
C SER A 51 3.56 -2.61 -20.88
N SER A 52 2.61 -3.10 -21.65
CA SER A 52 1.18 -2.86 -21.44
C SER A 52 0.72 -3.30 -20.05
N LYS A 53 1.27 -4.42 -19.53
CA LYS A 53 0.99 -4.89 -18.17
C LYS A 53 1.49 -3.92 -17.10
N THR A 54 2.63 -3.26 -17.35
CA THR A 54 3.20 -2.29 -16.40
C THR A 54 2.45 -0.97 -16.47
N VAL A 55 2.13 -0.49 -17.66
CA VAL A 55 1.35 0.75 -17.87
C VAL A 55 -0.03 0.64 -17.19
N ARG A 56 -0.70 -0.51 -17.33
CA ARG A 56 -2.00 -0.76 -16.68
C ARG A 56 -1.99 -0.62 -15.15
N LEU A 57 -0.84 -0.79 -14.48
CA LEU A 57 -0.75 -0.60 -13.02
C LEU A 57 -0.96 0.86 -12.60
N MET A 58 -0.84 1.81 -13.54
CA MET A 58 -1.07 3.24 -13.31
C MET A 58 -2.48 3.70 -13.70
N ASP A 59 -3.32 2.79 -14.25
CA ASP A 59 -4.72 3.14 -14.56
C ASP A 59 -5.39 3.77 -13.33
N SER A 60 -6.06 4.90 -13.54
CA SER A 60 -6.63 5.73 -12.48
C SER A 60 -7.98 6.30 -12.87
N GLN A 61 -8.80 6.63 -11.87
CA GLN A 61 -10.06 7.34 -12.01
C GLN A 61 -10.07 8.57 -11.08
N PRO A 62 -10.86 9.61 -11.41
CA PRO A 62 -10.94 10.83 -10.59
C PRO A 62 -11.33 10.56 -9.13
N GLU A 63 -12.16 9.54 -8.89
CA GLU A 63 -12.70 9.19 -7.58
C GLU A 63 -11.65 8.68 -6.59
N GLU A 64 -10.48 8.21 -7.07
CA GLU A 64 -9.42 7.76 -6.19
C GLU A 64 -8.36 8.83 -5.83
N LYS A 65 -8.49 10.03 -6.40
CA LYS A 65 -7.52 11.10 -6.17
C LYS A 65 -7.52 11.60 -4.70
N PRO A 66 -6.36 11.96 -4.15
CA PRO A 66 -5.02 11.91 -4.76
C PRO A 66 -4.46 10.47 -4.84
N LEU A 67 -3.68 10.20 -5.90
CA LEU A 67 -3.03 8.92 -6.18
C LEU A 67 -1.51 9.03 -6.09
N SER A 68 -0.89 8.15 -5.33
CA SER A 68 0.56 7.95 -5.31
C SER A 68 0.94 6.74 -6.19
N VAL A 69 1.79 6.96 -7.18
CA VAL A 69 2.33 5.88 -8.02
C VAL A 69 3.71 5.49 -7.50
N GLN A 70 3.83 4.23 -7.03
CA GLN A 70 5.11 3.72 -6.53
C GLN A 70 5.91 3.06 -7.65
N ILE A 71 7.12 3.58 -7.92
CA ILE A 71 8.07 3.01 -8.89
C ILE A 71 9.26 2.32 -8.20
N PHE A 72 9.85 1.34 -8.89
CA PHE A 72 11.08 0.69 -8.45
C PHE A 72 12.04 0.44 -9.60
N GLY A 73 13.32 0.55 -9.31
CA GLY A 73 14.44 0.32 -10.21
C GLY A 73 15.75 0.56 -9.50
N SER A 74 16.89 0.37 -10.17
CA SER A 74 18.22 0.59 -9.64
C SER A 74 19.06 1.54 -10.50
N ASP A 75 18.62 1.85 -11.72
CA ASP A 75 19.29 2.76 -12.63
C ASP A 75 18.70 4.16 -12.53
N PRO A 76 19.52 5.20 -12.19
CA PRO A 76 19.03 6.56 -12.04
C PRO A 76 18.40 7.18 -13.30
N ALA A 77 18.91 6.88 -14.49
CA ALA A 77 18.41 7.43 -15.75
C ALA A 77 17.06 6.81 -16.12
N ILE A 78 16.93 5.48 -16.01
CA ILE A 78 15.67 4.77 -16.22
C ILE A 78 14.61 5.19 -15.20
N MET A 79 14.99 5.40 -13.95
CA MET A 79 14.07 5.86 -12.90
C MET A 79 13.58 7.28 -13.16
N ALA A 80 14.44 8.17 -13.65
CA ALA A 80 14.07 9.53 -14.02
C ALA A 80 13.10 9.56 -15.21
N GLU A 81 13.37 8.77 -16.27
CA GLU A 81 12.48 8.64 -17.43
C GLU A 81 11.12 8.05 -17.01
N ALA A 82 11.12 6.98 -16.22
CA ALA A 82 9.89 6.38 -15.70
C ALA A 82 9.07 7.38 -14.85
N ALA A 83 9.74 8.18 -14.02
CA ALA A 83 9.08 9.22 -13.21
C ALA A 83 8.40 10.28 -14.08
N GLY A 84 9.03 10.74 -15.17
CA GLY A 84 8.40 11.63 -16.13
C GLY A 84 7.16 11.02 -16.80
N LEU A 85 7.18 9.72 -17.11
CA LEU A 85 6.01 9.01 -17.65
C LEU A 85 4.88 8.92 -16.60
N VAL A 86 5.22 8.69 -15.33
CA VAL A 86 4.25 8.68 -14.22
C VAL A 86 3.61 10.06 -14.02
N GLU A 87 4.39 11.13 -13.99
CA GLU A 87 3.86 12.50 -13.90
C GLU A 87 2.93 12.81 -15.07
N SER A 88 3.34 12.45 -16.30
CA SER A 88 2.53 12.65 -17.51
C SER A 88 1.24 11.82 -17.52
N SER A 89 1.16 10.72 -16.75
CA SER A 89 -0.06 9.93 -16.60
C SER A 89 -1.07 10.54 -15.61
N GLY A 90 -0.73 11.67 -14.97
CA GLY A 90 -1.60 12.38 -14.04
C GLY A 90 -1.55 11.85 -12.61
N ALA A 91 -0.47 11.21 -12.19
CA ALA A 91 -0.22 10.90 -10.78
C ALA A 91 -0.10 12.19 -9.96
N ASP A 92 -0.56 12.18 -8.71
CA ASP A 92 -0.44 13.32 -7.81
C ASP A 92 0.87 13.30 -7.01
N ILE A 93 1.39 12.10 -6.74
CA ILE A 93 2.62 11.85 -6.00
C ILE A 93 3.39 10.71 -6.68
N ILE A 94 4.71 10.82 -6.72
CA ILE A 94 5.60 9.69 -7.05
C ILE A 94 6.23 9.17 -5.78
N ASP A 95 6.20 7.86 -5.60
CA ASP A 95 6.87 7.19 -4.48
C ASP A 95 7.97 6.26 -4.99
N ILE A 96 9.16 6.31 -4.39
CA ILE A 96 10.26 5.41 -4.72
C ILE A 96 10.32 4.27 -3.70
N ASN A 97 10.35 3.03 -4.19
CA ASN A 97 10.43 1.86 -3.36
C ASN A 97 11.87 1.55 -2.93
N PHE A 98 12.16 1.69 -1.63
CA PHE A 98 13.40 1.25 -0.96
C PHE A 98 13.15 0.11 0.03
N GLY A 99 11.93 -0.44 0.08
CA GLY A 99 11.56 -1.42 1.11
C GLY A 99 11.33 -2.85 0.62
N CYS A 100 11.17 -3.07 -0.67
CA CYS A 100 10.90 -4.41 -1.20
C CYS A 100 12.08 -5.34 -1.02
N SER A 101 11.87 -6.45 -0.30
CA SER A 101 12.89 -7.47 -0.02
C SER A 101 12.72 -8.76 -0.83
N VAL A 102 11.85 -8.76 -1.85
CA VAL A 102 11.66 -9.90 -2.75
C VAL A 102 12.96 -10.19 -3.48
N ARG A 103 13.40 -11.45 -3.43
CA ARG A 103 14.71 -11.91 -3.96
C ARG A 103 15.01 -11.43 -5.39
N LYS A 104 14.01 -11.47 -6.28
CA LYS A 104 14.17 -11.03 -7.68
C LYS A 104 14.50 -9.52 -7.77
N ILE A 105 13.85 -8.69 -6.93
CA ILE A 105 14.05 -7.22 -6.91
C ILE A 105 15.42 -6.89 -6.31
N VAL A 106 15.72 -7.49 -5.17
CA VAL A 106 17.00 -7.29 -4.46
C VAL A 106 18.20 -7.73 -5.30
N LYS A 107 18.09 -8.87 -6.02
CA LYS A 107 19.16 -9.35 -6.93
C LYS A 107 19.48 -8.36 -8.05
N ASN A 108 18.50 -7.58 -8.48
CA ASN A 108 18.66 -6.54 -9.49
C ASN A 108 19.09 -5.18 -8.91
N GLY A 109 19.51 -5.13 -7.65
CA GLY A 109 19.98 -3.91 -7.00
C GLY A 109 18.88 -2.91 -6.61
N ALA A 110 17.60 -3.27 -6.76
CA ALA A 110 16.46 -2.40 -6.47
C ALA A 110 15.82 -2.69 -5.09
N GLY A 111 14.87 -1.84 -4.69
CA GLY A 111 14.16 -1.98 -3.42
C GLY A 111 15.11 -1.89 -2.22
N ALA A 112 15.01 -2.83 -1.28
CA ALA A 112 15.82 -2.84 -0.07
C ALA A 112 17.34 -2.98 -0.32
N ALA A 113 17.78 -3.39 -1.53
CA ALA A 113 19.20 -3.43 -1.89
C ALA A 113 19.82 -2.04 -1.89
N LEU A 114 19.07 -1.02 -2.32
CA LEU A 114 19.52 0.38 -2.36
C LEU A 114 19.84 0.96 -0.96
N MET A 115 19.25 0.43 0.09
CA MET A 115 19.58 0.83 1.47
C MET A 115 21.02 0.48 1.88
N ARG A 116 21.69 -0.44 1.15
CA ARG A 116 23.11 -0.77 1.30
C ARG A 116 24.02 -0.02 0.33
N ALA A 117 23.45 0.78 -0.56
CA ALA A 117 24.17 1.52 -1.60
C ALA A 117 23.78 3.01 -1.57
N PRO A 118 24.10 3.74 -0.49
CA PRO A 118 23.63 5.12 -0.26
C PRO A 118 24.00 6.08 -1.40
N LYS A 119 25.19 5.96 -2.00
CA LYS A 119 25.58 6.78 -3.16
C LYS A 119 24.69 6.55 -4.38
N THR A 120 24.32 5.29 -4.65
CA THR A 120 23.40 4.94 -5.74
C THR A 120 21.98 5.44 -5.43
N ALA A 121 21.53 5.28 -4.19
CA ALA A 121 20.23 5.80 -3.74
C ALA A 121 20.14 7.31 -3.89
N GLU A 122 21.18 8.04 -3.48
CA GLU A 122 21.29 9.49 -3.64
C GLU A 122 21.21 9.92 -5.12
N ALA A 123 22.03 9.30 -5.97
CA ALA A 123 22.01 9.58 -7.41
C ALA A 123 20.64 9.32 -8.03
N LEU A 124 19.98 8.23 -7.63
CA LEU A 124 18.65 7.87 -8.10
C LEU A 124 17.59 8.91 -7.67
N ILE A 125 17.57 9.29 -6.39
CA ILE A 125 16.62 10.28 -5.87
C ILE A 125 16.82 11.63 -6.56
N LYS A 126 18.08 12.11 -6.70
CA LYS A 126 18.40 13.35 -7.40
C LYS A 126 17.94 13.34 -8.86
N SER A 127 18.15 12.22 -9.57
CA SER A 127 17.74 12.08 -10.95
C SER A 127 16.22 12.13 -11.11
N VAL A 128 15.48 11.42 -10.23
CA VAL A 128 14.01 11.45 -10.21
C VAL A 128 13.51 12.86 -9.85
N ARG A 129 14.04 13.48 -8.77
CA ARG A 129 13.63 14.83 -8.36
C ARG A 129 13.82 15.86 -9.47
N LYS A 130 14.91 15.77 -10.22
CA LYS A 130 15.16 16.67 -11.37
C LYS A 130 14.18 16.47 -12.52
N ALA A 131 13.68 15.27 -12.70
CA ALA A 131 12.81 14.89 -13.83
C ALA A 131 11.35 15.31 -13.63
N VAL A 132 10.89 15.53 -12.37
CA VAL A 132 9.47 15.75 -12.07
C VAL A 132 9.25 16.98 -11.19
N ARG A 133 8.02 17.52 -11.20
CA ARG A 133 7.60 18.67 -10.39
C ARG A 133 6.64 18.29 -9.27
N ILE A 134 5.86 17.23 -9.47
CA ILE A 134 4.93 16.73 -8.44
C ILE A 134 5.68 16.22 -7.22
N PRO A 135 5.04 16.12 -6.04
CA PRO A 135 5.65 15.63 -4.83
C PRO A 135 6.31 14.26 -5.01
N LEU A 136 7.49 14.12 -4.41
CA LEU A 136 8.30 12.92 -4.41
C LEU A 136 8.39 12.35 -3.00
N THR A 137 8.03 11.09 -2.83
CA THR A 137 8.15 10.39 -1.55
C THR A 137 9.03 9.15 -1.68
N ILE A 138 9.45 8.62 -0.55
CA ILE A 138 10.14 7.33 -0.48
C ILE A 138 9.45 6.41 0.51
N LYS A 139 9.42 5.11 0.20
CA LYS A 139 8.98 4.09 1.14
C LYS A 139 10.11 3.12 1.44
N LEU A 140 10.48 3.02 2.72
CA LEU A 140 11.63 2.25 3.17
C LEU A 140 11.29 1.27 4.32
N ARG A 141 12.24 0.42 4.67
CA ARG A 141 12.28 -0.41 5.87
C ARG A 141 13.33 0.09 6.84
N THR A 142 13.51 -0.57 8.00
CA THR A 142 14.64 -0.31 8.92
C THR A 142 15.98 -0.46 8.21
N GLY A 143 16.06 -1.31 7.23
CA GLY A 143 17.28 -1.69 6.53
C GLY A 143 17.48 -3.21 6.58
N TRP A 144 18.73 -3.64 6.62
CA TRP A 144 19.12 -5.04 6.78
C TRP A 144 19.48 -5.37 8.23
N ASN A 145 19.78 -4.35 9.05
CA ASN A 145 20.05 -4.44 10.47
C ASN A 145 18.87 -3.85 11.26
N PRO A 146 18.65 -4.30 12.50
CA PRO A 146 17.55 -3.81 13.34
C PRO A 146 17.80 -2.43 13.95
N THR A 147 19.03 -1.87 13.89
CA THR A 147 19.41 -0.60 14.54
C THR A 147 18.70 0.63 13.97
N GLY A 148 18.21 0.58 12.73
CA GLY A 148 17.62 1.73 12.05
C GLY A 148 18.62 2.63 11.31
N ASP A 149 19.93 2.42 11.47
CA ASP A 149 20.95 3.30 10.90
C ASP A 149 20.82 3.49 9.39
N GLN A 150 20.50 2.41 8.66
CA GLN A 150 20.30 2.50 7.21
C GLN A 150 19.06 3.31 6.84
N ALA A 151 17.98 3.22 7.65
CA ALA A 151 16.79 4.03 7.44
C ALA A 151 17.10 5.51 7.73
N PHE A 152 17.78 5.81 8.84
CA PHE A 152 18.12 7.18 9.21
C PHE A 152 19.03 7.83 8.17
N ASN A 153 20.11 7.17 7.78
CA ASN A 153 21.01 7.66 6.75
C ASN A 153 20.31 7.90 5.40
N LEU A 154 19.50 6.96 4.95
CA LEU A 154 18.76 7.13 3.69
C LEU A 154 17.72 8.26 3.78
N SER A 155 17.11 8.45 4.94
CA SER A 155 16.15 9.54 5.17
C SER A 155 16.82 10.91 5.12
N GLU A 156 17.99 11.06 5.71
CA GLU A 156 18.80 12.30 5.65
C GLU A 156 19.21 12.61 4.19
N ILE A 157 19.67 11.59 3.45
CA ILE A 157 19.98 11.73 2.02
C ILE A 157 18.74 12.13 1.22
N ALA A 158 17.59 11.50 1.47
CA ALA A 158 16.36 11.77 0.76
C ALA A 158 15.87 13.21 0.99
N GLU A 159 15.91 13.68 2.24
CA GLU A 159 15.54 15.04 2.60
C GLU A 159 16.46 16.07 1.92
N ALA A 160 17.78 15.84 1.97
CA ALA A 160 18.77 16.68 1.28
C ALA A 160 18.59 16.68 -0.26
N CYS A 161 17.98 15.64 -0.83
CA CYS A 161 17.66 15.54 -2.27
C CYS A 161 16.28 16.11 -2.65
N GLY A 162 15.53 16.69 -1.69
CA GLY A 162 14.23 17.31 -1.94
C GLY A 162 13.06 16.32 -2.03
N VAL A 163 13.10 15.25 -1.22
CA VAL A 163 11.95 14.37 -0.98
C VAL A 163 10.95 15.08 -0.06
N ASP A 164 9.65 14.94 -0.35
CA ASP A 164 8.59 15.66 0.35
C ASP A 164 7.97 14.87 1.54
N ALA A 165 8.13 13.56 1.60
CA ALA A 165 7.74 12.74 2.76
C ALA A 165 8.40 11.35 2.74
N ILE A 166 8.47 10.71 3.92
CA ILE A 166 9.08 9.39 4.11
C ILE A 166 8.07 8.44 4.74
N ALA A 167 7.78 7.32 4.08
CA ALA A 167 7.01 6.23 4.68
C ALA A 167 7.97 5.12 5.17
N ILE A 168 7.86 4.74 6.45
CA ILE A 168 8.73 3.73 7.04
C ILE A 168 7.96 2.54 7.59
N HIS A 169 8.35 1.33 7.15
CA HIS A 169 7.93 0.07 7.75
C HIS A 169 9.08 -0.50 8.60
N PRO A 170 9.03 -0.40 9.93
CA PRO A 170 10.18 -0.69 10.79
C PRO A 170 10.36 -2.20 11.07
N ARG A 171 10.49 -2.95 9.99
CA ARG A 171 11.02 -4.33 9.94
C ARG A 171 12.24 -4.34 9.05
N THR A 172 13.20 -5.21 9.34
CA THR A 172 14.35 -5.42 8.45
C THR A 172 13.91 -6.10 7.13
N ALA A 173 14.76 -6.01 6.11
CA ALA A 173 14.54 -6.68 4.85
C ALA A 173 14.44 -8.21 5.02
N THR A 174 15.20 -8.78 5.96
CA THR A 174 15.24 -10.22 6.26
C THR A 174 14.04 -10.71 7.06
N GLN A 175 13.45 -9.88 7.91
CA GLN A 175 12.24 -10.22 8.65
C GLN A 175 11.02 -10.40 7.75
N ALA A 176 11.00 -9.80 6.56
CA ALA A 176 9.81 -9.75 5.73
C ALA A 176 8.56 -9.28 6.50
N PHE A 177 7.76 -10.21 7.02
CA PHE A 177 6.57 -9.94 7.85
C PHE A 177 6.61 -10.67 9.20
N SER A 178 7.70 -11.37 9.54
CA SER A 178 7.84 -12.07 10.80
C SER A 178 8.15 -11.10 11.96
N GLY A 179 7.90 -11.54 13.17
CA GLY A 179 8.08 -10.74 14.38
C GLY A 179 7.16 -9.53 14.45
N ARG A 180 7.59 -8.48 15.14
CA ARG A 180 6.85 -7.21 15.29
C ARG A 180 7.58 -6.07 14.60
N ALA A 181 6.84 -5.09 14.13
CA ALA A 181 7.36 -3.82 13.66
C ALA A 181 7.81 -2.98 14.87
N ASP A 182 9.05 -2.53 14.88
CA ASP A 182 9.59 -1.74 16.00
C ASP A 182 9.24 -0.25 15.82
N TRP A 183 8.13 0.16 16.40
CA TRP A 183 7.65 1.53 16.28
C TRP A 183 8.60 2.58 16.89
N SER A 184 9.53 2.18 17.75
CA SER A 184 10.55 3.11 18.29
C SER A 184 11.44 3.70 17.18
N ILE A 185 11.65 2.96 16.09
CA ILE A 185 12.36 3.43 14.90
C ILE A 185 11.56 4.54 14.17
N ILE A 186 10.22 4.43 14.12
CA ILE A 186 9.37 5.50 13.57
C ILE A 186 9.51 6.76 14.41
N ALA A 187 9.40 6.63 15.74
CA ALA A 187 9.54 7.75 16.66
C ALA A 187 10.94 8.40 16.58
N ALA A 188 12.00 7.58 16.47
CA ALA A 188 13.36 8.08 16.32
C ALA A 188 13.57 8.80 14.99
N LEU A 189 12.99 8.29 13.90
CA LEU A 189 13.01 8.94 12.59
C LEU A 189 12.24 10.27 12.63
N LYS A 190 11.05 10.29 13.24
CA LYS A 190 10.23 11.50 13.34
C LYS A 190 10.94 12.64 14.08
N LYS A 191 11.75 12.31 15.10
CA LYS A 191 12.57 13.30 15.82
C LYS A 191 13.70 13.90 15.00
N ARG A 192 14.15 13.22 13.94
CA ARG A 192 15.28 13.63 13.09
C ARG A 192 14.82 14.34 11.82
N ALA A 193 13.70 13.87 11.23
CA ALA A 193 13.21 14.37 9.95
C ALA A 193 12.49 15.72 10.09
N HIS A 194 12.74 16.62 9.14
CA HIS A 194 12.06 17.92 9.01
C HIS A 194 10.87 17.87 8.05
N ILE A 195 10.75 16.76 7.33
CA ILE A 195 9.62 16.47 6.43
C ILE A 195 8.66 15.45 7.07
N PRO A 196 7.42 15.33 6.57
CA PRO A 196 6.45 14.38 7.08
C PRO A 196 6.95 12.94 7.11
N VAL A 197 6.68 12.24 8.22
CA VAL A 197 6.97 10.83 8.42
C VAL A 197 5.68 10.04 8.51
N ILE A 198 5.53 9.01 7.69
CA ILE A 198 4.37 8.14 7.59
C ILE A 198 4.71 6.80 8.23
N GLY A 199 4.04 6.47 9.34
CA GLY A 199 4.24 5.20 10.04
C GLY A 199 3.51 4.04 9.37
N ASN A 200 4.19 2.91 9.22
CA ASN A 200 3.61 1.70 8.63
C ASN A 200 4.04 0.44 9.39
N GLY A 201 3.16 -0.53 9.50
CA GLY A 201 3.44 -1.84 10.10
C GLY A 201 2.63 -2.12 11.36
N ASP A 202 2.07 -3.35 11.39
CA ASP A 202 1.27 -3.90 12.48
C ASP A 202 0.04 -3.07 12.91
N ILE A 203 -0.55 -2.36 11.98
CA ILE A 203 -1.85 -1.71 12.14
C ILE A 203 -2.91 -2.73 11.71
N PHE A 204 -3.58 -3.35 12.69
CA PHE A 204 -4.61 -4.37 12.46
C PHE A 204 -6.02 -3.90 12.87
N SER A 205 -6.11 -2.75 13.55
CA SER A 205 -7.35 -2.12 14.00
C SER A 205 -7.21 -0.61 14.02
N ALA A 206 -8.33 0.12 14.15
CA ALA A 206 -8.32 1.55 14.35
C ALA A 206 -7.52 1.95 15.61
N LYS A 207 -7.65 1.18 16.69
CA LYS A 207 -6.84 1.40 17.91
C LYS A 207 -5.34 1.38 17.62
N ASN A 208 -4.84 0.41 16.82
CA ASN A 208 -3.40 0.37 16.51
C ASN A 208 -2.95 1.58 15.67
N ALA A 209 -3.84 2.14 14.84
CA ALA A 209 -3.52 3.36 14.08
C ALA A 209 -3.34 4.55 15.02
N ILE A 210 -4.24 4.72 15.99
CA ILE A 210 -4.14 5.77 17.01
C ILE A 210 -2.92 5.54 17.91
N ASP A 211 -2.72 4.31 18.41
CA ASP A 211 -1.54 3.98 19.22
C ASP A 211 -0.23 4.35 18.50
N MET A 212 -0.16 4.11 17.17
CA MET A 212 1.01 4.50 16.38
C MET A 212 1.20 6.02 16.30
N LEU A 213 0.13 6.78 16.02
CA LEU A 213 0.18 8.25 15.98
C LEU A 213 0.63 8.83 17.33
N GLU A 214 0.07 8.35 18.42
CA GLU A 214 0.38 8.83 19.77
C GLU A 214 1.80 8.44 20.24
N GLN A 215 2.21 7.20 20.02
CA GLN A 215 3.52 6.71 20.50
C GLN A 215 4.69 7.21 19.66
N THR A 216 4.47 7.44 18.36
CA THR A 216 5.57 7.78 17.46
C THR A 216 5.57 9.24 17.01
N HIS A 217 4.44 9.94 17.20
CA HIS A 217 4.20 11.29 16.69
C HIS A 217 4.39 11.42 15.17
N CYS A 218 4.25 10.32 14.42
CA CYS A 218 4.28 10.36 12.96
C CYS A 218 3.08 11.17 12.41
N ASP A 219 3.23 11.72 11.22
CA ASP A 219 2.25 12.66 10.65
C ASP A 219 1.04 11.95 10.05
N ALA A 220 1.21 10.69 9.66
CA ALA A 220 0.15 9.83 9.14
C ALA A 220 0.44 8.36 9.36
N VAL A 221 -0.57 7.52 9.19
CA VAL A 221 -0.47 6.06 9.25
C VAL A 221 -0.74 5.44 7.88
N MET A 222 0.13 4.51 7.49
CA MET A 222 -0.03 3.75 6.25
C MET A 222 -0.48 2.32 6.58
N ILE A 223 -1.66 1.95 6.09
CA ILE A 223 -2.32 0.68 6.38
C ILE A 223 -2.12 -0.28 5.21
N GLY A 224 -1.67 -1.49 5.50
CA GLY A 224 -1.39 -2.51 4.48
C GLY A 224 -2.34 -3.70 4.59
N ARG A 225 -1.82 -4.82 5.06
CA ARG A 225 -2.48 -6.15 5.02
C ARG A 225 -3.86 -6.21 5.66
N SER A 226 -4.11 -5.43 6.70
CA SER A 226 -5.42 -5.38 7.36
C SER A 226 -6.52 -4.82 6.47
N ALA A 227 -6.20 -3.87 5.58
CA ALA A 227 -7.16 -3.33 4.63
C ALA A 227 -7.62 -4.35 3.58
N ILE A 228 -6.84 -5.42 3.30
CA ILE A 228 -7.17 -6.37 2.23
C ILE A 228 -8.52 -7.06 2.48
N GLY A 229 -8.74 -7.50 3.71
CA GLY A 229 -9.99 -8.17 4.10
C GLY A 229 -10.94 -7.27 4.90
N ASN A 230 -10.54 -6.04 5.18
CA ASN A 230 -11.35 -5.08 5.95
C ASN A 230 -11.07 -3.65 5.44
N PRO A 231 -11.54 -3.25 4.25
CA PRO A 231 -11.33 -1.89 3.75
C PRO A 231 -11.94 -0.81 4.64
N ILE A 232 -13.01 -1.10 5.38
CA ILE A 232 -13.64 -0.15 6.32
C ILE A 232 -12.73 0.25 7.50
N ILE A 233 -11.55 -0.36 7.64
CA ILE A 233 -10.56 0.08 8.64
C ILE A 233 -10.23 1.56 8.51
N PHE A 234 -10.31 2.13 7.31
CA PHE A 234 -10.08 3.56 7.10
C PHE A 234 -11.15 4.41 7.76
N SER A 235 -12.44 4.10 7.59
CA SER A 235 -13.54 4.80 8.26
C SER A 235 -13.51 4.61 9.77
N GLN A 236 -13.14 3.43 10.25
CA GLN A 236 -12.97 3.16 11.68
C GLN A 236 -11.84 4.02 12.29
N VAL A 237 -10.69 4.14 11.59
CA VAL A 237 -9.60 5.02 12.02
C VAL A 237 -10.04 6.48 12.03
N LEU A 238 -10.79 6.93 11.01
CA LEU A 238 -11.30 8.30 10.94
C LEU A 238 -12.25 8.62 12.07
N ALA A 239 -13.19 7.74 12.38
CA ALA A 239 -14.12 7.91 13.50
C ALA A 239 -13.33 8.10 14.82
N ARG A 240 -12.33 7.27 15.08
CA ARG A 240 -11.46 7.43 16.27
C ARG A 240 -10.69 8.74 16.29
N ILE A 241 -10.12 9.17 15.16
CA ILE A 241 -9.41 10.46 15.07
C ILE A 241 -10.35 11.61 15.43
N ARG A 242 -11.63 11.51 15.06
CA ARG A 242 -12.66 12.53 15.32
C ARG A 242 -13.32 12.40 16.68
N GLY A 243 -13.02 11.36 17.46
CA GLY A 243 -13.72 11.06 18.71
C GLY A 243 -15.17 10.59 18.51
N GLU A 244 -15.49 10.09 17.33
CA GLU A 244 -16.78 9.52 16.94
C GLU A 244 -16.82 8.02 17.26
N GLU A 245 -18.04 7.45 17.33
CA GLU A 245 -18.21 6.00 17.45
C GLU A 245 -17.72 5.29 16.19
N GLU A 246 -16.94 4.20 16.38
CA GLU A 246 -16.45 3.42 15.24
C GLU A 246 -17.63 2.77 14.50
N PRO A 247 -17.67 2.83 13.16
CA PRO A 247 -18.61 2.05 12.40
C PRO A 247 -18.49 0.56 12.79
N GLU A 248 -19.62 -0.04 13.17
CA GLU A 248 -19.64 -1.47 13.42
C GLU A 248 -19.18 -2.24 12.19
N ALA A 249 -18.41 -3.29 12.41
CA ALA A 249 -18.07 -4.26 11.36
C ALA A 249 -19.30 -5.15 11.12
N ASP A 250 -20.36 -4.56 10.53
CA ASP A 250 -21.55 -5.30 10.14
C ASP A 250 -21.19 -6.40 9.15
N LEU A 251 -21.67 -7.59 9.44
CA LEU A 251 -21.37 -8.76 8.61
C LEU A 251 -21.97 -8.64 7.22
N ASP A 252 -23.16 -8.07 7.08
CA ASP A 252 -23.84 -7.90 5.79
C ASP A 252 -23.06 -6.89 4.94
N HIS A 253 -22.68 -5.75 5.49
CA HIS A 253 -21.84 -4.76 4.81
C HIS A 253 -20.47 -5.34 4.41
N HIS A 254 -19.86 -6.19 5.24
CA HIS A 254 -18.64 -6.89 4.90
C HIS A 254 -18.79 -7.77 3.66
N PHE A 255 -19.91 -8.51 3.53
CA PHE A 255 -20.21 -9.32 2.35
C PHE A 255 -20.55 -8.47 1.13
N GLU A 256 -21.22 -7.33 1.29
CA GLU A 256 -21.46 -6.37 0.20
C GLU A 256 -20.16 -5.88 -0.43
N ILE A 257 -19.19 -5.48 0.39
CA ILE A 257 -17.86 -5.07 -0.08
C ILE A 257 -17.16 -6.22 -0.81
N MET A 258 -17.26 -7.43 -0.28
CA MET A 258 -16.66 -8.63 -0.87
C MET A 258 -17.25 -8.95 -2.26
N ILE A 259 -18.56 -8.89 -2.39
CA ILE A 259 -19.31 -9.08 -3.64
C ILE A 259 -18.92 -7.97 -4.63
N ARG A 260 -18.96 -6.74 -4.21
CA ARG A 260 -18.62 -5.58 -5.03
C ARG A 260 -17.19 -5.65 -5.54
N TYR A 261 -16.22 -6.03 -4.69
CA TYR A 261 -14.83 -6.20 -5.11
C TYR A 261 -14.70 -7.27 -6.20
N MET A 262 -15.46 -8.38 -6.11
CA MET A 262 -15.51 -9.38 -7.15
C MET A 262 -16.06 -8.81 -8.47
N GLN A 263 -17.21 -8.11 -8.42
CA GLN A 263 -17.88 -7.53 -9.58
C GLN A 263 -17.02 -6.48 -10.29
N GLU A 264 -16.46 -5.51 -9.54
CA GLU A 264 -15.59 -4.47 -10.10
C GLU A 264 -14.27 -5.06 -10.65
N SER A 265 -13.77 -6.14 -10.04
CA SER A 265 -12.59 -6.83 -10.58
C SER A 265 -12.90 -7.51 -11.91
N VAL A 266 -14.08 -8.11 -12.09
CA VAL A 266 -14.51 -8.70 -13.36
C VAL A 266 -14.68 -7.63 -14.43
N LYS A 267 -15.33 -6.52 -14.08
CA LYS A 267 -15.53 -5.38 -14.99
C LYS A 267 -14.19 -4.81 -15.49
N TYR A 268 -13.19 -4.71 -14.61
CA TYR A 268 -11.90 -4.12 -14.92
C TYR A 268 -10.93 -5.08 -15.63
N PHE A 269 -10.82 -6.32 -15.19
CA PHE A 269 -9.85 -7.28 -15.70
C PHE A 269 -10.40 -8.28 -16.73
N GLY A 270 -11.73 -8.42 -16.82
CA GLY A 270 -12.40 -9.55 -17.45
C GLY A 270 -12.49 -10.76 -16.50
N GLU A 271 -13.49 -11.62 -16.75
CA GLU A 271 -13.89 -12.69 -15.83
C GLU A 271 -12.75 -13.66 -15.50
N GLU A 272 -12.04 -14.13 -16.52
CA GLU A 272 -10.99 -15.15 -16.35
C GLU A 272 -9.85 -14.65 -15.42
N ILE A 273 -9.35 -13.42 -15.66
CA ILE A 273 -8.25 -12.84 -14.87
C ILE A 273 -8.77 -12.52 -13.46
N ALA A 274 -9.94 -11.92 -13.35
CA ALA A 274 -10.54 -11.56 -12.07
C ALA A 274 -10.76 -12.81 -11.20
N CYS A 275 -11.36 -13.87 -11.71
CA CYS A 275 -11.57 -15.11 -10.95
C CYS A 275 -10.27 -15.68 -10.42
N ARG A 276 -9.22 -15.76 -11.24
CA ARG A 276 -7.90 -16.23 -10.79
C ARG A 276 -7.33 -15.39 -9.63
N MET A 277 -7.43 -14.08 -9.76
CA MET A 277 -6.95 -13.16 -8.73
C MET A 277 -7.76 -13.23 -7.44
N MET A 278 -9.08 -13.29 -7.57
CA MET A 278 -10.00 -13.25 -6.44
C MET A 278 -9.96 -14.52 -5.59
N ARG A 279 -9.49 -15.66 -6.09
CA ARG A 279 -9.25 -16.87 -5.30
C ARG A 279 -8.46 -16.59 -4.01
N SER A 280 -7.38 -15.81 -4.12
CA SER A 280 -6.56 -15.47 -2.96
C SER A 280 -7.12 -14.29 -2.16
N ARG A 281 -7.74 -13.30 -2.83
CA ARG A 281 -8.19 -12.06 -2.18
C ARG A 281 -9.44 -12.29 -1.34
N LEU A 282 -10.41 -13.05 -1.85
CA LEU A 282 -11.61 -13.43 -1.09
C LEU A 282 -11.26 -14.23 0.18
N CYS A 283 -10.14 -14.96 0.16
CA CYS A 283 -9.63 -15.64 1.36
C CYS A 283 -9.25 -14.67 2.49
N TRP A 284 -8.84 -13.43 2.18
CA TRP A 284 -8.54 -12.43 3.20
C TRP A 284 -9.81 -11.94 3.90
N PHE A 285 -10.90 -11.75 3.17
CA PHE A 285 -12.20 -11.38 3.74
C PHE A 285 -12.75 -12.45 4.69
N ALA A 286 -12.48 -13.71 4.41
CA ALA A 286 -12.94 -14.81 5.27
C ALA A 286 -12.08 -15.02 6.53
N LYS A 287 -10.95 -14.31 6.68
CA LYS A 287 -10.02 -14.53 7.77
C LYS A 287 -10.64 -14.18 9.12
N GLY A 288 -10.60 -15.13 10.05
CA GLY A 288 -11.15 -14.96 11.41
C GLY A 288 -12.63 -15.33 11.53
N LEU A 289 -13.35 -15.50 10.42
CA LEU A 289 -14.75 -15.93 10.45
C LEU A 289 -14.89 -17.45 10.61
N ARG A 290 -15.99 -17.89 11.27
CA ARG A 290 -16.36 -19.31 11.35
C ARG A 290 -16.47 -19.87 9.92
N ASN A 291 -16.21 -21.16 9.73
CA ASN A 291 -16.26 -21.85 8.44
C ASN A 291 -15.30 -21.32 7.35
N SER A 292 -14.39 -20.38 7.66
CA SER A 292 -13.44 -19.79 6.70
C SER A 292 -12.57 -20.82 5.97
N SER A 293 -12.23 -21.94 6.62
CA SER A 293 -11.45 -23.02 6.00
C SER A 293 -12.26 -23.72 4.88
N LYS A 294 -13.55 -23.95 5.10
CA LYS A 294 -14.46 -24.53 4.10
C LYS A 294 -14.64 -23.58 2.92
N PHE A 295 -14.87 -22.30 3.21
CA PHE A 295 -14.98 -21.27 2.17
C PHE A 295 -13.69 -21.16 1.34
N ARG A 296 -12.53 -21.10 1.95
CA ARG A 296 -11.24 -21.04 1.22
C ARG A 296 -11.04 -22.21 0.27
N LYS A 297 -11.46 -23.42 0.66
CA LYS A 297 -11.44 -24.60 -0.23
C LYS A 297 -12.39 -24.43 -1.41
N SER A 298 -13.61 -23.92 -1.17
CA SER A 298 -14.62 -23.76 -2.22
C SER A 298 -14.27 -22.69 -3.26
N ILE A 299 -13.55 -21.63 -2.85
CA ILE A 299 -13.20 -20.49 -3.72
C ILE A 299 -11.95 -20.75 -4.58
N ASN A 300 -11.11 -21.73 -4.24
CA ASN A 300 -9.82 -21.96 -4.92
C ASN A 300 -9.94 -22.32 -6.41
N HIS A 301 -11.10 -22.75 -6.87
CA HIS A 301 -11.33 -23.24 -8.23
C HIS A 301 -12.37 -22.44 -9.02
N ILE A 302 -12.87 -21.32 -8.48
CA ILE A 302 -13.84 -20.49 -9.20
C ILE A 302 -13.29 -20.10 -10.58
N SER A 303 -14.13 -20.18 -11.58
CA SER A 303 -13.84 -19.85 -12.98
C SER A 303 -14.75 -18.77 -13.55
N THR A 304 -15.92 -18.57 -12.92
CA THR A 304 -16.91 -17.56 -13.32
C THR A 304 -17.31 -16.67 -12.16
N GLN A 305 -17.79 -15.48 -12.48
CA GLN A 305 -18.35 -14.54 -11.50
C GLN A 305 -19.55 -15.16 -10.77
N THR A 306 -20.44 -15.80 -11.51
CA THR A 306 -21.63 -16.45 -10.96
C THR A 306 -21.25 -17.48 -9.90
N GLU A 307 -20.29 -18.35 -10.19
CA GLU A 307 -19.79 -19.33 -9.23
C GLU A 307 -19.20 -18.65 -7.99
N ALA A 308 -18.41 -17.59 -8.17
CA ALA A 308 -17.83 -16.84 -7.07
C ALA A 308 -18.90 -16.25 -6.15
N LEU A 309 -19.92 -15.59 -6.72
CA LEU A 309 -21.03 -15.01 -5.96
C LEU A 309 -21.83 -16.07 -5.19
N GLN A 310 -22.16 -17.19 -5.82
CA GLN A 310 -22.82 -18.31 -5.14
C GLN A 310 -22.02 -18.83 -3.94
N ARG A 311 -20.67 -18.93 -4.07
CA ARG A 311 -19.80 -19.35 -2.96
C ARG A 311 -19.76 -18.31 -1.84
N ILE A 312 -19.77 -17.03 -2.16
CA ILE A 312 -19.80 -15.94 -1.17
C ILE A 312 -21.12 -15.95 -0.41
N GLU A 313 -22.27 -16.09 -1.11
CA GLU A 313 -23.60 -16.15 -0.50
C GLU A 313 -23.73 -17.39 0.40
N ALA A 314 -23.35 -18.57 -0.07
CA ALA A 314 -23.38 -19.79 0.73
C ALA A 314 -22.48 -19.68 1.97
N PHE A 315 -21.39 -18.93 1.89
CA PHE A 315 -20.53 -18.65 3.06
C PHE A 315 -21.25 -17.72 4.05
N ARG A 316 -21.87 -16.63 3.60
CA ARG A 316 -22.67 -15.72 4.43
C ARG A 316 -23.76 -16.48 5.18
N ASP A 317 -24.56 -17.28 4.47
CA ASP A 317 -25.64 -18.07 5.05
C ASP A 317 -25.14 -19.05 6.12
N SER A 318 -23.97 -19.67 5.89
CA SER A 318 -23.33 -20.57 6.86
C SER A 318 -22.94 -19.90 8.19
N LEU A 319 -22.85 -18.55 8.23
CA LEU A 319 -22.55 -17.78 9.43
C LEU A 319 -23.81 -17.39 10.20
N GLN A 320 -24.97 -17.26 9.52
CA GLN A 320 -26.24 -16.86 10.11
C GLN A 320 -26.95 -18.04 10.80
N VAL A 321 -26.65 -19.27 10.42
CA VAL A 321 -27.21 -20.47 11.08
C VAL A 321 -26.67 -20.56 12.51
N LYS A 322 -27.49 -20.09 13.48
CA LYS A 322 -27.25 -20.37 14.92
C LYS A 322 -27.37 -21.87 15.13
N LYS A 323 -26.35 -22.49 15.74
CA LYS A 323 -26.51 -23.82 16.31
C LYS A 323 -27.38 -23.79 17.55
#